data_0f7937319e061cef1e44298fa6384221
#
_entry.id   0f7937319e061cef1e44298fa6384221
#
_cell.length_a   1.000
_cell.length_b   1.000
_cell.length_c   1.000
_cell.angle_alpha   90.00
_cell.angle_beta   90.00
_cell.angle_gamma   90.00
#
_symmetry.space_group_name_H-M   'P 1'
#
loop_
_entity.id
_entity.type
_entity.pdbx_description
1 polymer ?
#
loop_
_entity_poly.entity_id
_entity_poly.type
_entity_poly.pdbx_seq_one_letter_code
_entity_poly.pdbx_strand_id
1 'polypeptide(L)'
;MRYKYETHAHTKEASACAGASGEQQAEFYKSKGYDGIFITDHFFNGNTCVPADLSWEERVDRFAKGYENARKCGDEIGLKVFFGWEYSYRGADLLTYGLDKEWLKRNPGVMDMDVNA
;
A
#
# COMPACT_ATOMS: atom_id res chain seq x y z
N MET A 1 -6.64 0.90 27.76
CA MET A 1 -5.71 0.29 26.80
C MET A 1 -5.70 1.12 25.51
N ARG A 2 -4.54 1.42 25.02
CA ARG A 2 -4.41 2.21 23.79
C ARG A 2 -3.82 1.34 22.69
N TYR A 3 -4.33 1.54 21.45
CA TYR A 3 -3.79 0.90 20.28
C TYR A 3 -3.09 1.96 19.41
N LYS A 4 -1.99 1.56 18.77
CA LYS A 4 -1.17 2.48 17.98
C LYS A 4 -1.03 1.93 16.57
N TYR A 5 -1.52 2.71 15.58
CA TYR A 5 -1.48 2.34 14.18
C TYR A 5 -0.79 3.41 13.36
N GLU A 6 0.08 2.98 12.42
CA GLU A 6 0.59 3.86 11.39
C GLU A 6 -0.35 3.76 10.19
N THR A 7 -0.92 4.88 9.76
CA THR A 7 -1.94 4.89 8.70
C THR A 7 -1.40 5.27 7.33
N HIS A 8 -0.10 5.53 7.19
CA HIS A 8 0.51 5.98 5.94
C HIS A 8 1.95 5.47 5.86
N ALA A 9 2.14 4.31 5.26
CA ALA A 9 3.46 3.72 5.08
C ALA A 9 3.67 3.27 3.64
N HIS A 10 4.86 3.56 3.12
CA HIS A 10 5.27 3.17 1.77
C HIS A 10 6.28 2.04 1.81
N THR A 11 6.34 1.26 0.72
CA THR A 11 7.30 0.17 0.57
C THR A 11 8.10 0.37 -0.72
N LYS A 12 9.37 -0.04 -0.71
CA LYS A 12 10.21 0.07 -1.90
C LYS A 12 9.75 -0.85 -3.05
N GLU A 13 8.91 -1.83 -2.76
CA GLU A 13 8.35 -2.72 -3.78
C GLU A 13 7.41 -1.99 -4.74
N ALA A 14 6.76 -0.92 -4.29
CA ALA A 14 5.76 -0.23 -5.08
C ALA A 14 5.97 1.29 -5.21
N SER A 15 6.57 1.94 -4.23
CA SER A 15 6.77 3.40 -4.23
C SER A 15 8.22 3.76 -4.52
N ALA A 16 8.44 4.63 -5.51
CA ALA A 16 9.79 5.03 -5.92
C ALA A 16 10.54 5.82 -4.84
N CYS A 17 9.82 6.51 -3.96
CA CYS A 17 10.43 7.30 -2.88
C CYS A 17 10.80 6.49 -1.64
N ALA A 18 10.34 5.24 -1.53
CA ALA A 18 10.53 4.45 -0.33
C ALA A 18 11.88 3.74 -0.32
N GLY A 19 12.54 3.74 0.85
CA GLY A 19 13.82 3.07 1.05
C GLY A 19 13.72 1.76 1.82
N ALA A 20 12.53 1.41 2.34
CA ALA A 20 12.33 0.21 3.15
C ALA A 20 11.36 -0.75 2.48
N SER A 21 11.62 -2.05 2.57
CA SER A 21 10.72 -3.09 2.09
C SER A 21 9.50 -3.23 3.02
N GLY A 22 8.47 -3.93 2.54
CA GLY A 22 7.30 -4.24 3.38
C GLY A 22 7.70 -4.99 4.65
N GLU A 23 8.59 -5.97 4.54
CA GLU A 23 9.11 -6.70 5.68
C GLU A 23 9.81 -5.76 6.67
N GLN A 24 10.68 -4.89 6.17
CA GLN A 24 11.40 -3.93 7.02
C GLN A 24 10.45 -2.95 7.70
N GLN A 25 9.40 -2.52 7.02
CA GLN A 25 8.37 -1.65 7.62
C GLN A 25 7.66 -2.36 8.77
N ALA A 26 7.28 -3.63 8.57
CA ALA A 26 6.62 -4.39 9.62
C ALA A 26 7.50 -4.55 10.86
N GLU A 27 8.77 -4.91 10.66
CA GLU A 27 9.73 -5.07 11.75
C GLU A 27 9.95 -3.75 12.48
N PHE A 28 10.11 -2.66 11.74
CA PHE A 28 10.35 -1.33 12.31
C PHE A 28 9.21 -0.89 13.21
N TYR A 29 7.98 -0.93 12.70
CA TYR A 29 6.83 -0.46 13.49
C TYR A 29 6.54 -1.37 14.67
N LYS A 30 6.73 -2.67 14.53
CA LYS A 30 6.61 -3.59 15.66
C LYS A 30 7.61 -3.24 16.74
N SER A 31 8.87 -2.96 16.38
CA SER A 31 9.91 -2.60 17.34
C SER A 31 9.61 -1.29 18.07
N LYS A 32 8.80 -0.42 17.48
CA LYS A 32 8.40 0.86 18.07
C LYS A 32 7.09 0.77 18.87
N GLY A 33 6.57 -0.43 19.07
CA GLY A 33 5.38 -0.64 19.89
C GLY A 33 4.05 -0.43 19.16
N TYR A 34 4.04 -0.43 17.82
CA TYR A 34 2.82 -0.32 17.05
C TYR A 34 2.05 -1.63 17.06
N ASP A 35 0.73 -1.53 17.02
CA ASP A 35 -0.17 -2.69 16.94
C ASP A 35 -0.49 -3.06 15.50
N GLY A 36 -0.41 -2.10 14.59
CA GLY A 36 -0.66 -2.34 13.18
C GLY A 36 -0.17 -1.20 12.30
N ILE A 37 -0.10 -1.50 11.00
CA ILE A 37 0.26 -0.51 9.96
C ILE A 37 -0.65 -0.69 8.76
N PHE A 38 -0.88 0.43 8.06
CA PHE A 38 -1.55 0.44 6.76
C PHE A 38 -0.49 0.72 5.70
N ILE A 39 -0.32 -0.21 4.77
CA ILE A 39 0.57 -0.02 3.62
C ILE A 39 -0.22 0.74 2.57
N THR A 40 0.18 1.99 2.32
CA THR A 40 -0.50 2.91 1.41
C THR A 40 0.49 3.43 0.36
N ASP A 41 1.00 2.53 -0.45
CA ASP A 41 1.96 2.88 -1.50
C ASP A 41 1.37 3.83 -2.53
N HIS A 42 2.24 4.61 -3.18
CA HIS A 42 1.84 5.48 -4.27
C HIS A 42 1.20 4.67 -5.39
N PHE A 43 -0.02 5.06 -5.75
CA PHE A 43 -0.75 4.40 -6.81
C PHE A 43 -0.15 4.75 -8.19
N PHE A 44 -0.65 4.14 -9.24
CA PHE A 44 -0.05 4.22 -10.59
C PHE A 44 -0.04 5.63 -11.19
N ASN A 45 -0.85 6.53 -10.67
CA ASN A 45 -0.88 7.96 -11.07
C ASN A 45 0.05 8.84 -10.21
N GLY A 46 0.79 8.25 -9.28
CA GLY A 46 1.73 8.94 -8.41
C GLY A 46 3.15 8.42 -8.57
N ASN A 47 3.94 8.53 -7.51
CA ASN A 47 5.37 8.17 -7.51
C ASN A 47 5.58 6.66 -7.36
N THR A 48 5.04 5.89 -8.28
CA THR A 48 5.13 4.43 -8.31
C THR A 48 6.38 3.95 -9.04
N CYS A 49 6.90 2.80 -8.63
CA CYS A 49 7.95 2.09 -9.37
C CYS A 49 7.40 0.90 -10.17
N VAL A 50 6.08 0.72 -10.20
CA VAL A 50 5.45 -0.34 -10.98
C VAL A 50 5.40 0.07 -12.45
N PRO A 51 5.98 -0.73 -13.39
CA PRO A 51 6.01 -0.37 -14.81
C PRO A 51 4.61 -0.23 -15.41
N ALA A 52 4.43 0.80 -16.24
CA ALA A 52 3.14 1.09 -16.87
C ALA A 52 2.82 0.19 -18.06
N ASP A 53 3.80 -0.50 -18.62
CA ASP A 53 3.65 -1.37 -19.79
C ASP A 53 3.16 -2.79 -19.47
N LEU A 54 3.01 -3.10 -18.18
CA LEU A 54 2.46 -4.37 -17.74
C LEU A 54 0.93 -4.37 -17.92
N SER A 55 0.33 -5.57 -18.00
CA SER A 55 -1.13 -5.69 -17.97
C SER A 55 -1.66 -5.16 -16.64
N TRP A 56 -2.95 -4.79 -16.62
CA TRP A 56 -3.56 -4.30 -15.36
C TRP A 56 -3.40 -5.29 -14.22
N GLU A 57 -3.65 -6.57 -14.50
CA GLU A 57 -3.54 -7.61 -13.50
C GLU A 57 -2.12 -7.72 -12.93
N GLU A 58 -1.11 -7.70 -13.80
CA GLU A 58 0.29 -7.73 -13.40
C GLU A 58 0.70 -6.49 -12.61
N ARG A 59 0.18 -5.32 -13.01
CA ARG A 59 0.42 -4.07 -12.28
C ARG A 59 -0.11 -4.15 -10.86
N VAL A 60 -1.33 -4.68 -10.70
CA VAL A 60 -1.94 -4.85 -9.38
C VAL A 60 -1.13 -5.84 -8.53
N ASP A 61 -0.70 -6.96 -9.13
CA ASP A 61 0.13 -7.94 -8.43
C ASP A 61 1.43 -7.32 -7.93
N ARG A 62 2.11 -6.55 -8.78
CA ARG A 62 3.33 -5.86 -8.41
C ARG A 62 3.09 -4.83 -7.31
N PHE A 63 2.02 -4.06 -7.45
CA PHE A 63 1.65 -3.04 -6.47
C PHE A 63 1.39 -3.62 -5.09
N ALA A 64 0.72 -4.76 -5.02
CA ALA A 64 0.36 -5.38 -3.75
C ALA A 64 1.53 -6.10 -3.06
N LYS A 65 2.67 -6.22 -3.72
CA LYS A 65 3.81 -7.02 -3.21
C LYS A 65 4.35 -6.48 -1.89
N GLY A 66 4.45 -5.17 -1.74
CA GLY A 66 4.91 -4.57 -0.50
C GLY A 66 3.98 -4.88 0.67
N TYR A 67 2.68 -4.76 0.44
CA TYR A 67 1.68 -5.14 1.41
C TYR A 67 1.77 -6.64 1.75
N GLU A 68 1.87 -7.49 0.74
CA GLU A 68 1.92 -8.96 0.95
C GLU A 68 3.15 -9.36 1.76
N ASN A 69 4.29 -8.76 1.47
CA ASN A 69 5.53 -9.00 2.22
C ASN A 69 5.41 -8.51 3.66
N ALA A 70 4.84 -7.33 3.86
CA ALA A 70 4.59 -6.78 5.19
C ALA A 70 3.60 -7.64 5.98
N ARG A 71 2.53 -8.10 5.34
CA ARG A 71 1.51 -8.94 5.95
C ARG A 71 2.08 -10.27 6.42
N LYS A 72 2.88 -10.90 5.57
CA LYS A 72 3.54 -12.16 5.91
C LYS A 72 4.43 -12.00 7.14
N CYS A 73 5.25 -10.96 7.15
CA CYS A 73 6.10 -10.66 8.29
C CYS A 73 5.27 -10.35 9.53
N GLY A 74 4.24 -9.52 9.38
CA GLY A 74 3.35 -9.15 10.47
C GLY A 74 2.68 -10.35 11.13
N ASP A 75 2.24 -11.32 10.33
CA ASP A 75 1.63 -12.56 10.85
C ASP A 75 2.62 -13.34 11.71
N GLU A 76 3.91 -13.28 11.40
CA GLU A 76 4.96 -13.96 12.16
C GLU A 76 5.32 -13.25 13.47
N ILE A 77 5.28 -11.92 13.48
CA ILE A 77 5.75 -11.12 14.62
C ILE A 77 4.62 -10.48 15.45
N GLY A 78 3.37 -10.71 15.07
CA GLY A 78 2.23 -10.20 15.83
C GLY A 78 1.88 -8.74 15.53
N LEU A 79 2.09 -8.28 14.30
CA LEU A 79 1.70 -6.95 13.85
C LEU A 79 0.58 -7.07 12.83
N LYS A 80 -0.50 -6.30 13.00
CA LYS A 80 -1.58 -6.26 12.01
C LYS A 80 -1.17 -5.41 10.83
N VAL A 81 -1.43 -5.90 9.61
CA VAL A 81 -1.07 -5.19 8.38
C VAL A 81 -2.29 -5.08 7.48
N PHE A 82 -2.60 -3.86 7.06
CA PHE A 82 -3.76 -3.55 6.23
C PHE A 82 -3.34 -2.96 4.90
N PHE A 83 -4.18 -3.17 3.88
CA PHE A 83 -3.95 -2.72 2.52
C PHE A 83 -4.66 -1.40 2.24
N GLY A 84 -3.99 -0.50 1.53
CA GLY A 84 -4.56 0.72 1.02
C GLY A 84 -3.66 1.28 -0.09
N TRP A 85 -3.94 2.49 -0.52
CA TRP A 85 -3.09 3.18 -1.50
C TRP A 85 -3.21 4.68 -1.39
N GLU A 86 -2.19 5.38 -1.88
CA GLU A 86 -2.18 6.83 -1.96
C GLU A 86 -2.43 7.24 -3.41
N TYR A 87 -3.62 7.76 -3.66
CA TYR A 87 -4.08 8.15 -4.99
C TYR A 87 -3.77 9.64 -5.23
N SER A 88 -3.02 9.94 -6.30
CA SER A 88 -2.71 11.32 -6.65
C SER A 88 -3.82 11.89 -7.53
N TYR A 89 -4.39 13.04 -7.09
CA TYR A 89 -5.52 13.66 -7.77
C TYR A 89 -5.36 15.18 -7.75
N ARG A 90 -5.13 15.76 -8.94
CA ARG A 90 -5.04 17.22 -9.12
C ARG A 90 -4.10 17.92 -8.11
N GLY A 91 -2.93 17.32 -7.89
CA GLY A 91 -1.94 17.88 -6.97
C GLY A 91 -2.16 17.58 -5.50
N ALA A 92 -3.20 16.84 -5.16
CA ALA A 92 -3.45 16.34 -3.81
C ALA A 92 -3.25 14.81 -3.76
N ASP A 93 -2.89 14.31 -2.59
CA ASP A 93 -2.76 12.87 -2.36
C ASP A 93 -3.89 12.41 -1.45
N LEU A 94 -4.61 11.37 -1.89
CA LEU A 94 -5.76 10.83 -1.18
C LEU A 94 -5.45 9.40 -0.72
N LEU A 95 -5.61 9.14 0.56
CA LEU A 95 -5.41 7.80 1.11
C LEU A 95 -6.70 7.00 1.02
N THR A 96 -6.63 5.80 0.46
CA THR A 96 -7.77 4.91 0.29
C THR A 96 -7.58 3.66 1.13
N TYR A 97 -8.59 3.30 1.91
CA TYR A 97 -8.58 2.14 2.79
C TYR A 97 -9.83 1.27 2.56
N GLY A 98 -9.76 0.03 3.02
CA GLY A 98 -10.92 -0.84 3.08
C GLY A 98 -11.22 -1.64 1.82
N LEU A 99 -10.42 -1.46 0.77
CA LEU A 99 -10.51 -2.23 -0.47
C LEU A 99 -9.31 -3.16 -0.58
N ASP A 100 -9.43 -4.19 -1.40
CA ASP A 100 -8.38 -5.19 -1.52
C ASP A 100 -7.86 -5.33 -2.96
N LYS A 101 -6.86 -6.18 -3.11
CA LYS A 101 -6.23 -6.50 -4.38
C LYS A 101 -7.24 -7.02 -5.41
N GLU A 102 -8.18 -7.85 -4.98
CA GLU A 102 -9.19 -8.43 -5.86
C GLU A 102 -10.14 -7.35 -6.40
N TRP A 103 -10.50 -6.38 -5.55
CA TRP A 103 -11.31 -5.25 -5.99
C TRP A 103 -10.57 -4.46 -7.08
N LEU A 104 -9.26 -4.21 -6.88
CA LEU A 104 -8.45 -3.49 -7.88
C LEU A 104 -8.42 -4.22 -9.21
N LYS A 105 -8.25 -5.55 -9.19
CA LYS A 105 -8.22 -6.35 -10.42
C LYS A 105 -9.52 -6.25 -11.20
N ARG A 106 -10.66 -6.17 -10.49
CA ARG A 106 -11.99 -6.07 -11.11
C ARG A 106 -12.36 -4.65 -11.54
N ASN A 107 -11.56 -3.65 -11.15
CA ASN A 107 -11.89 -2.24 -11.40
C ASN A 107 -10.74 -1.48 -12.08
N PRO A 108 -10.34 -1.89 -13.28
CA PRO A 108 -9.22 -1.23 -13.97
C PRO A 108 -9.50 0.22 -14.33
N GLY A 109 -10.77 0.65 -14.33
CA GLY A 109 -11.15 2.03 -14.54
C GLY A 109 -10.92 2.97 -13.37
N VAL A 110 -10.39 2.46 -12.24
CA VAL A 110 -10.17 3.26 -11.04
C VAL A 110 -9.24 4.47 -11.30
N MET A 111 -8.33 4.36 -12.25
CA MET A 111 -7.42 5.45 -12.62
C MET A 111 -8.14 6.65 -13.24
N ASP A 112 -9.33 6.44 -13.78
CA ASP A 112 -10.13 7.47 -14.46
C ASP A 112 -11.24 8.03 -13.58
N MET A 113 -11.36 7.56 -12.35
CA MET A 113 -12.37 8.04 -11.41
C MET A 113 -11.97 9.39 -10.83
N ASP A 114 -12.96 10.28 -10.64
CA ASP A 114 -12.71 11.47 -9.87
C ASP A 114 -13.08 11.23 -8.40
N VAL A 115 -12.77 12.20 -7.55
CA VAL A 115 -12.94 12.08 -6.09
C VAL A 115 -14.41 11.91 -5.68
N ASN A 116 -15.35 12.27 -6.54
CA ASN A 116 -16.78 12.17 -6.28
C ASN A 116 -17.43 10.91 -6.89
N ALA A 117 -16.66 10.09 -7.56
CA ALA A 117 -17.17 8.88 -8.23
C ALA A 117 -17.46 7.73 -7.28
#